data_c6166915d7f28f2e0bffbce33f51243d
#
_entry.id   c6166915d7f28f2e0bffbce33f51243d
#
_cell.length_a   1.000
_cell.length_b   1.000
_cell.length_c   1.000
_cell.angle_alpha   90.00
_cell.angle_beta   90.00
_cell.angle_gamma   90.00
#
_symmetry.space_group_name_H-M   'P 1'
#
loop_
_entity.id
_entity.type
_entity.pdbx_description
1 polymer ?
#
loop_
_entity_poly.entity_id
_entity_poly.type
_entity_poly.pdbx_seq_one_letter_code
_entity_poly.pdbx_strand_id
1 'polypeptide(L)'
;PASAIQCGYTTVTCACDDKGNVDVEDLRAKAEANKDDLAALMITYPSTHGIFEPEIAEICKIIHKCGAQVYMDGANMNAQVGLTNPGTIGADVCHLNLHKTFASPHGGGGPGVGPVCVAEHLVPFLPGHQVWGNSANQVSSAPYGSAGILPITYGYICMMGAEGLTNATKTAILSANYLATCFKDTYGIVYTGATGFVGHEMILDCRYLHDETGISENDIAKRLMDYGYHAPTLSFPVHG
;
A
#
# COMPACT_ATOMS: atom_id res chain seq x y z
N PRO A 1 3.17 -5.06 -10.66
CA PRO A 1 3.13 -5.59 -12.05
C PRO A 1 2.59 -7.02 -12.14
N ALA A 2 2.90 -7.91 -11.15
CA ALA A 2 2.56 -9.32 -11.23
C ALA A 2 1.05 -9.57 -11.46
N SER A 3 0.18 -8.90 -10.70
CA SER A 3 -1.28 -9.04 -10.85
C SER A 3 -1.79 -8.58 -12.22
N ALA A 4 -1.22 -7.50 -12.75
CA ALA A 4 -1.57 -7.01 -14.08
C ALA A 4 -1.16 -8.02 -15.17
N ILE A 5 0.05 -8.59 -15.06
CA ILE A 5 0.55 -9.62 -15.96
C ILE A 5 -0.32 -10.88 -15.91
N GLN A 6 -0.75 -11.31 -14.71
CA GLN A 6 -1.67 -12.44 -14.55
C GLN A 6 -3.02 -12.22 -15.21
N CYS A 7 -3.48 -10.96 -15.27
CA CYS A 7 -4.69 -10.57 -16.00
C CYS A 7 -4.47 -10.38 -17.50
N GLY A 8 -3.28 -10.63 -18.02
CA GLY A 8 -2.94 -10.51 -19.44
C GLY A 8 -2.57 -9.08 -19.87
N TYR A 9 -2.37 -8.16 -18.97
CA TYR A 9 -1.94 -6.79 -19.29
C TYR A 9 -0.43 -6.68 -19.47
N THR A 10 -0.02 -5.81 -20.36
CA THR A 10 1.36 -5.31 -20.44
C THR A 10 1.55 -4.21 -19.40
N THR A 11 2.70 -4.20 -18.74
CA THR A 11 3.00 -3.19 -17.71
C THR A 11 4.04 -2.20 -18.19
N VAL A 12 3.78 -0.92 -17.94
CA VAL A 12 4.73 0.18 -18.16
C VAL A 12 5.06 0.79 -16.80
N THR A 13 6.32 0.74 -16.40
CA THR A 13 6.76 1.25 -15.10
C THR A 13 6.98 2.75 -15.17
N CYS A 14 6.38 3.52 -14.25
CA CYS A 14 6.68 4.93 -14.04
C CYS A 14 7.93 5.09 -13.18
N ALA A 15 8.72 6.11 -13.46
CA ALA A 15 9.87 6.49 -12.65
C ALA A 15 9.42 7.14 -11.33
N CYS A 16 10.36 7.15 -10.38
CA CYS A 16 10.27 7.96 -9.17
C CYS A 16 11.38 9.01 -9.21
N ASP A 17 11.15 10.14 -8.54
CA ASP A 17 12.18 11.14 -8.29
C ASP A 17 13.17 10.66 -7.21
N ASP A 18 14.23 11.45 -7.00
CA ASP A 18 15.27 11.14 -5.98
C ASP A 18 14.74 11.19 -4.53
N LYS A 19 13.52 11.71 -4.32
CA LYS A 19 12.85 11.77 -3.02
C LYS A 19 11.86 10.62 -2.81
N GLY A 20 11.72 9.74 -3.81
CA GLY A 20 10.82 8.60 -3.77
C GLY A 20 9.37 8.90 -4.16
N ASN A 21 9.05 10.11 -4.64
CA ASN A 21 7.74 10.43 -5.19
C ASN A 21 7.62 9.93 -6.63
N VAL A 22 6.40 9.83 -7.13
CA VAL A 22 6.16 9.54 -8.55
C VAL A 22 6.66 10.70 -9.40
N ASP A 23 7.44 10.41 -10.43
CA ASP A 23 7.77 11.39 -11.47
C ASP A 23 6.51 11.63 -12.31
N VAL A 24 5.82 12.74 -12.02
CA VAL A 24 4.54 13.10 -12.66
C VAL A 24 4.69 13.39 -14.15
N GLU A 25 5.84 13.92 -14.57
CA GLU A 25 6.08 14.20 -15.99
C GLU A 25 6.32 12.89 -16.77
N ASP A 26 7.09 11.97 -16.22
CA ASP A 26 7.25 10.62 -16.77
C ASP A 26 5.90 9.87 -16.83
N LEU A 27 5.10 9.95 -15.76
CA LEU A 27 3.75 9.39 -15.72
C LEU A 27 2.88 9.97 -16.85
N ARG A 28 2.86 11.29 -16.98
CA ARG A 28 2.07 12.00 -18.01
C ARG A 28 2.47 11.57 -19.41
N ALA A 29 3.77 11.56 -19.70
CA ALA A 29 4.31 11.16 -20.99
C ALA A 29 3.93 9.71 -21.33
N LYS A 30 4.06 8.79 -20.37
CA LYS A 30 3.71 7.37 -20.56
C LYS A 30 2.21 7.14 -20.70
N ALA A 31 1.39 7.85 -19.91
CA ALA A 31 -0.05 7.76 -20.01
C ALA A 31 -0.55 8.25 -21.39
N GLU A 32 -0.06 9.39 -21.85
CA GLU A 32 -0.42 9.92 -23.18
C GLU A 32 0.07 9.01 -24.32
N ALA A 33 1.28 8.48 -24.22
CA ALA A 33 1.84 7.58 -25.25
C ALA A 33 1.07 6.26 -25.38
N ASN A 34 0.39 5.82 -24.34
CA ASN A 34 -0.34 4.55 -24.30
C ASN A 34 -1.87 4.74 -24.16
N LYS A 35 -2.38 5.96 -24.31
CA LYS A 35 -3.77 6.28 -23.95
C LYS A 35 -4.85 5.44 -24.63
N ASP A 36 -4.59 4.97 -25.84
CA ASP A 36 -5.56 4.17 -26.60
C ASP A 36 -5.71 2.74 -26.06
N ASP A 37 -4.69 2.26 -25.34
CA ASP A 37 -4.63 0.91 -24.76
C ASP A 37 -4.50 0.94 -23.23
N LEU A 38 -4.44 2.12 -22.61
CA LEU A 38 -4.24 2.29 -21.18
C LEU A 38 -5.49 1.88 -20.41
N ALA A 39 -5.42 0.75 -19.69
CA ALA A 39 -6.53 0.27 -18.87
C ALA A 39 -6.55 0.91 -17.48
N ALA A 40 -5.41 0.93 -16.80
CA ALA A 40 -5.34 1.43 -15.43
C ALA A 40 -3.92 1.82 -15.01
N LEU A 41 -3.85 2.71 -14.01
CA LEU A 41 -2.69 2.90 -13.15
C LEU A 41 -2.88 2.05 -11.89
N MET A 42 -1.86 1.30 -11.47
CA MET A 42 -1.80 0.69 -10.14
C MET A 42 -0.81 1.45 -9.28
N ILE A 43 -1.27 1.95 -8.14
CA ILE A 43 -0.47 2.76 -7.21
C ILE A 43 -0.75 2.35 -5.76
N THR A 44 0.30 2.32 -4.93
CA THR A 44 0.16 2.13 -3.47
C THR A 44 0.17 3.51 -2.80
N TYR A 45 -0.81 3.76 -1.91
CA TYR A 45 -0.86 5.03 -1.18
C TYR A 45 -1.21 4.82 0.31
N PRO A 46 -0.45 5.43 1.25
CA PRO A 46 0.88 6.02 1.04
C PRO A 46 1.85 5.03 0.39
N SER A 47 2.94 5.53 -0.22
CA SER A 47 3.83 4.69 -1.01
C SER A 47 4.61 3.69 -0.17
N THR A 48 5.14 2.65 -0.79
CA THR A 48 6.06 1.68 -0.16
C THR A 48 7.41 2.31 0.24
N HIS A 49 7.67 3.55 -0.19
CA HIS A 49 8.81 4.35 0.26
C HIS A 49 8.59 4.96 1.66
N GLY A 50 7.41 4.77 2.26
CA GLY A 50 7.07 5.31 3.57
C GLY A 50 6.64 6.77 3.55
N ILE A 51 6.26 7.33 2.41
CA ILE A 51 5.88 8.73 2.26
C ILE A 51 4.48 8.90 1.67
N PHE A 52 3.81 10.00 2.03
CA PHE A 52 2.61 10.44 1.34
C PHE A 52 3.00 11.13 0.04
N GLU A 53 2.47 10.63 -1.08
CA GLU A 53 2.63 11.26 -2.40
C GLU A 53 1.83 12.57 -2.44
N PRO A 54 2.48 13.74 -2.54
CA PRO A 54 1.78 15.02 -2.50
C PRO A 54 0.91 15.25 -3.74
N GLU A 55 1.31 14.70 -4.88
CA GLU A 55 0.65 14.88 -6.17
C GLU A 55 -0.42 13.82 -6.47
N ILE A 56 -0.80 13.00 -5.49
CA ILE A 56 -1.69 11.84 -5.71
C ILE A 56 -3.00 12.23 -6.42
N ALA A 57 -3.58 13.36 -6.08
CA ALA A 57 -4.81 13.82 -6.71
C ALA A 57 -4.61 14.24 -8.18
N GLU A 58 -3.47 14.83 -8.51
CA GLU A 58 -3.12 15.17 -9.90
C GLU A 58 -2.79 13.91 -10.71
N ILE A 59 -2.08 12.97 -10.12
CA ILE A 59 -1.81 11.64 -10.70
C ILE A 59 -3.12 10.97 -11.12
N CYS A 60 -4.11 10.91 -10.23
CA CYS A 60 -5.43 10.36 -10.56
C CYS A 60 -6.09 11.09 -11.74
N LYS A 61 -6.04 12.44 -11.75
CA LYS A 61 -6.62 13.24 -12.84
C LYS A 61 -5.94 13.01 -14.20
N ILE A 62 -4.62 12.81 -14.22
CA ILE A 62 -3.88 12.51 -15.45
C ILE A 62 -4.41 11.20 -16.05
N ILE A 63 -4.53 10.16 -15.23
CA ILE A 63 -5.02 8.85 -15.66
C ILE A 63 -6.46 8.92 -16.16
N HIS A 64 -7.34 9.59 -15.42
CA HIS A 64 -8.74 9.78 -15.83
C HIS A 64 -8.88 10.56 -17.14
N LYS A 65 -8.02 11.56 -17.39
CA LYS A 65 -8.01 12.29 -18.67
C LYS A 65 -7.66 11.38 -19.86
N CYS A 66 -6.89 10.32 -19.63
CA CYS A 66 -6.60 9.31 -20.65
C CYS A 66 -7.69 8.25 -20.77
N GLY A 67 -8.80 8.35 -20.01
CA GLY A 67 -9.91 7.39 -20.03
C GLY A 67 -9.67 6.12 -19.24
N ALA A 68 -8.59 6.04 -18.48
CA ALA A 68 -8.17 4.88 -17.70
C ALA A 68 -8.59 4.96 -16.24
N GLN A 69 -8.52 3.85 -15.51
CA GLN A 69 -8.90 3.72 -14.11
C GLN A 69 -7.69 3.83 -13.18
N VAL A 70 -7.94 4.22 -11.92
CA VAL A 70 -6.91 4.20 -10.86
C VAL A 70 -7.20 3.07 -9.89
N TYR A 71 -6.30 2.09 -9.84
CA TYR A 71 -6.31 1.01 -8.88
C TYR A 71 -5.36 1.34 -7.72
N MET A 72 -5.92 1.62 -6.54
CA MET A 72 -5.15 1.88 -5.34
C MET A 72 -4.92 0.59 -4.55
N ASP A 73 -3.66 0.26 -4.31
CA ASP A 73 -3.29 -0.75 -3.34
C ASP A 73 -3.53 -0.20 -1.93
N GLY A 74 -4.50 -0.77 -1.23
CA GLY A 74 -4.91 -0.38 0.12
C GLY A 74 -4.13 -1.07 1.24
N ALA A 75 -2.96 -1.65 0.95
CA ALA A 75 -2.11 -2.27 1.96
C ALA A 75 -1.74 -1.32 3.10
N ASN A 76 -1.58 -0.04 2.78
CA ASN A 76 -1.20 1.02 3.71
C ASN A 76 -2.41 1.82 4.26
N MET A 77 -3.59 1.21 4.30
CA MET A 77 -4.83 1.85 4.80
C MET A 77 -4.71 2.33 6.25
N ASN A 78 -3.87 1.72 7.06
CA ASN A 78 -3.58 2.14 8.43
C ASN A 78 -2.96 3.55 8.57
N ALA A 79 -2.53 4.15 7.47
CA ALA A 79 -2.14 5.56 7.42
C ALA A 79 -3.23 6.48 6.86
N GLN A 80 -4.40 5.96 6.52
CA GLN A 80 -5.49 6.71 5.89
C GLN A 80 -6.76 6.79 6.77
N VAL A 81 -7.08 5.73 7.51
CA VAL A 81 -8.35 5.60 8.24
C VAL A 81 -8.64 6.80 9.13
N GLY A 82 -9.79 7.43 8.90
CA GLY A 82 -10.22 8.63 9.63
C GLY A 82 -9.54 9.94 9.22
N LEU A 83 -8.53 9.91 8.33
CA LEU A 83 -7.84 11.09 7.82
C LEU A 83 -8.16 11.37 6.35
N THR A 84 -8.21 10.32 5.55
CA THR A 84 -8.58 10.38 4.12
C THR A 84 -9.18 9.05 3.69
N ASN A 85 -9.56 8.92 2.42
CA ASN A 85 -10.05 7.67 1.84
C ASN A 85 -9.77 7.62 0.33
N PRO A 86 -9.73 6.40 -0.25
CA PRO A 86 -9.43 6.20 -1.66
C PRO A 86 -10.34 6.96 -2.62
N GLY A 87 -11.65 7.00 -2.34
CA GLY A 87 -12.61 7.70 -3.20
C GLY A 87 -12.39 9.21 -3.24
N THR A 88 -12.08 9.84 -2.10
CA THR A 88 -11.75 11.29 -2.05
C THR A 88 -10.45 11.60 -2.78
N ILE A 89 -9.49 10.68 -2.75
CA ILE A 89 -8.20 10.81 -3.47
C ILE A 89 -8.42 10.70 -4.97
N GLY A 90 -9.37 9.89 -5.42
CA GLY A 90 -9.69 9.68 -6.83
C GLY A 90 -9.41 8.26 -7.32
N ALA A 91 -9.29 7.28 -6.43
CA ALA A 91 -9.18 5.88 -6.80
C ALA A 91 -10.54 5.32 -7.25
N ASP A 92 -10.53 4.53 -8.32
CA ASP A 92 -11.71 3.85 -8.85
C ASP A 92 -11.86 2.44 -8.28
N VAL A 93 -10.73 1.81 -7.94
CA VAL A 93 -10.66 0.49 -7.29
C VAL A 93 -9.70 0.56 -6.13
N CYS A 94 -10.06 -0.07 -5.02
CA CYS A 94 -9.14 -0.25 -3.89
C CYS A 94 -9.35 -1.63 -3.26
N HIS A 95 -8.30 -2.42 -3.14
CA HIS A 95 -8.33 -3.60 -2.28
C HIS A 95 -7.84 -3.27 -0.87
N LEU A 96 -8.31 -4.01 0.12
CA LEU A 96 -7.91 -3.84 1.52
C LEU A 96 -7.20 -5.11 2.02
N ASN A 97 -6.14 -4.92 2.80
CA ASN A 97 -5.51 -5.98 3.56
C ASN A 97 -6.02 -5.97 5.00
N LEU A 98 -7.03 -6.80 5.30
CA LEU A 98 -7.64 -6.86 6.63
C LEU A 98 -6.64 -7.30 7.70
N HIS A 99 -5.66 -8.12 7.35
CA HIS A 99 -4.58 -8.60 8.23
C HIS A 99 -3.52 -7.53 8.56
N LYS A 100 -3.59 -6.34 7.96
CA LYS A 100 -2.74 -5.20 8.28
C LYS A 100 -3.49 -4.20 9.17
N THR A 101 -4.48 -3.52 8.59
CA THR A 101 -5.19 -2.40 9.23
C THR A 101 -6.29 -2.85 10.20
N PHE A 102 -6.91 -4.03 9.99
CA PHE A 102 -8.16 -4.41 10.65
C PHE A 102 -8.05 -5.70 11.47
N ALA A 103 -6.86 -6.00 11.97
CA ALA A 103 -6.58 -7.07 12.93
C ALA A 103 -7.00 -8.50 12.52
N SER A 104 -7.26 -8.75 11.23
CA SER A 104 -7.53 -10.11 10.76
C SER A 104 -6.27 -10.97 10.90
N PRO A 105 -6.35 -12.22 11.32
CA PRO A 105 -5.18 -13.09 11.40
C PRO A 105 -4.60 -13.37 10.01
N HIS A 106 -3.26 -13.33 9.89
CA HIS A 106 -2.55 -13.70 8.67
C HIS A 106 -2.12 -15.17 8.68
N GLY A 107 -1.80 -15.72 9.86
CA GLY A 107 -1.50 -17.12 10.07
C GLY A 107 -0.31 -17.66 9.28
N GLY A 108 0.70 -16.81 9.04
CA GLY A 108 1.85 -17.21 8.23
C GLY A 108 1.53 -17.41 6.75
N GLY A 109 0.52 -16.72 6.22
CA GLY A 109 0.03 -16.86 4.84
C GLY A 109 -1.35 -17.55 4.75
N GLY A 110 -2.03 -17.64 5.88
CA GLY A 110 -3.28 -18.36 6.10
C GLY A 110 -4.50 -17.76 5.41
N PRO A 111 -5.60 -17.47 6.15
CA PRO A 111 -6.90 -17.25 5.56
C PRO A 111 -6.92 -16.10 4.58
N GLY A 112 -7.34 -16.39 3.33
CA GLY A 112 -7.43 -15.44 2.25
C GLY A 112 -8.76 -14.71 2.24
N VAL A 113 -8.77 -13.44 2.70
CA VAL A 113 -9.90 -12.54 2.55
C VAL A 113 -9.38 -11.12 2.35
N GLY A 114 -9.86 -10.46 1.32
CA GLY A 114 -9.48 -9.09 0.99
C GLY A 114 -10.65 -8.39 0.28
N PRO A 115 -11.33 -7.46 0.95
CA PRO A 115 -12.36 -6.68 0.29
C PRO A 115 -11.80 -5.88 -0.87
N VAL A 116 -12.55 -5.82 -1.96
CA VAL A 116 -12.30 -4.94 -3.10
C VAL A 116 -13.45 -3.97 -3.18
N CYS A 117 -13.16 -2.68 -3.10
CA CYS A 117 -14.12 -1.60 -3.25
C CYS A 117 -13.94 -0.97 -4.61
N VAL A 118 -15.04 -0.61 -5.26
CA VAL A 118 -15.03 0.00 -6.59
C VAL A 118 -15.92 1.24 -6.63
N ALA A 119 -15.61 2.17 -7.53
CA ALA A 119 -16.46 3.29 -7.87
C ALA A 119 -17.75 2.79 -8.57
N GLU A 120 -18.83 3.56 -8.49
CA GLU A 120 -20.16 3.16 -8.95
C GLU A 120 -20.19 2.66 -10.40
N HIS A 121 -19.45 3.32 -11.29
CA HIS A 121 -19.41 2.95 -12.71
C HIS A 121 -18.76 1.58 -12.98
N LEU A 122 -18.01 1.03 -12.02
CA LEU A 122 -17.39 -0.30 -12.13
C LEU A 122 -18.23 -1.42 -11.50
N VAL A 123 -19.31 -1.09 -10.77
CA VAL A 123 -20.18 -2.10 -10.14
C VAL A 123 -20.72 -3.13 -11.14
N PRO A 124 -21.13 -2.78 -12.37
CA PRO A 124 -21.60 -3.76 -13.35
C PRO A 124 -20.55 -4.79 -13.78
N PHE A 125 -19.28 -4.52 -13.55
CA PHE A 125 -18.15 -5.37 -13.93
C PHE A 125 -17.63 -6.24 -12.79
N LEU A 126 -18.19 -6.14 -11.59
CA LEU A 126 -17.82 -6.99 -10.47
C LEU A 126 -18.06 -8.47 -10.79
N PRO A 127 -17.20 -9.37 -10.28
CA PRO A 127 -17.40 -10.81 -10.46
C PRO A 127 -18.74 -11.26 -9.89
N GLY A 128 -19.43 -12.11 -10.66
CA GLY A 128 -20.58 -12.84 -10.17
C GLY A 128 -20.17 -14.09 -9.37
N HIS A 129 -21.15 -14.76 -8.81
CA HIS A 129 -20.98 -16.07 -8.19
C HIS A 129 -22.26 -16.88 -8.25
N GLN A 130 -22.15 -18.20 -8.46
CA GLN A 130 -23.33 -19.09 -8.56
C GLN A 130 -24.24 -19.04 -7.32
N VAL A 131 -23.66 -18.81 -6.13
CA VAL A 131 -24.42 -18.68 -4.86
C VAL A 131 -25.39 -17.50 -4.90
N TRP A 132 -25.10 -16.47 -5.72
CA TRP A 132 -25.97 -15.30 -5.92
C TRP A 132 -26.88 -15.41 -7.15
N GLY A 133 -26.89 -16.57 -7.79
CA GLY A 133 -27.66 -16.78 -9.01
C GLY A 133 -27.04 -16.19 -10.28
N ASN A 134 -25.81 -15.69 -10.22
CA ASN A 134 -25.05 -15.16 -11.34
C ASN A 134 -23.63 -15.72 -11.32
N SER A 135 -23.33 -16.61 -12.24
CA SER A 135 -21.99 -17.21 -12.39
C SER A 135 -21.11 -16.51 -13.44
N ALA A 136 -21.57 -15.41 -14.02
CA ALA A 136 -20.78 -14.64 -14.97
C ALA A 136 -19.54 -14.09 -14.30
N ASN A 137 -18.39 -14.27 -14.96
CA ASN A 137 -17.10 -13.76 -14.49
C ASN A 137 -16.70 -14.24 -13.07
N GLN A 138 -17.15 -15.41 -12.65
CA GLN A 138 -16.77 -15.97 -11.35
C GLN A 138 -15.25 -16.16 -11.29
N VAL A 139 -14.60 -15.60 -10.27
CA VAL A 139 -13.13 -15.65 -10.08
C VAL A 139 -12.70 -16.59 -8.96
N SER A 140 -13.63 -17.02 -8.10
CA SER A 140 -13.34 -17.83 -6.93
C SER A 140 -14.49 -18.78 -6.62
N SER A 141 -14.20 -19.96 -6.06
CA SER A 141 -15.23 -20.86 -5.52
C SER A 141 -15.75 -20.42 -4.14
N ALA A 142 -15.03 -19.55 -3.43
CA ALA A 142 -15.44 -18.97 -2.16
C ALA A 142 -15.79 -17.49 -2.35
N PRO A 143 -17.07 -17.09 -2.44
CA PRO A 143 -17.47 -15.74 -2.81
C PRO A 143 -17.01 -14.66 -1.83
N TYR A 144 -16.80 -15.04 -0.57
CA TYR A 144 -16.39 -14.13 0.49
C TYR A 144 -14.99 -14.46 1.04
N GLY A 145 -14.19 -15.22 0.28
CA GLY A 145 -12.91 -15.73 0.77
C GLY A 145 -13.06 -16.57 2.04
N SER A 146 -12.10 -16.51 2.94
CA SER A 146 -12.16 -17.18 4.25
C SER A 146 -13.09 -16.43 5.22
N ALA A 147 -14.38 -16.40 4.91
CA ALA A 147 -15.38 -15.58 5.59
C ALA A 147 -15.46 -15.81 7.12
N GLY A 148 -15.03 -16.98 7.61
CA GLY A 148 -15.05 -17.30 9.04
C GLY A 148 -14.17 -16.41 9.91
N ILE A 149 -13.23 -15.63 9.32
CA ILE A 149 -12.39 -14.69 10.06
C ILE A 149 -12.95 -13.25 10.07
N LEU A 150 -13.95 -12.94 9.25
CA LEU A 150 -14.55 -11.60 9.19
C LEU A 150 -15.13 -11.11 10.53
N PRO A 151 -15.71 -11.97 11.40
CA PRO A 151 -16.13 -11.55 12.73
C PRO A 151 -15.03 -10.91 13.58
N ILE A 152 -13.75 -11.29 13.38
CA ILE A 152 -12.60 -10.71 14.10
C ILE A 152 -12.43 -9.25 13.68
N THR A 153 -12.39 -8.99 12.38
CA THR A 153 -12.32 -7.63 11.85
C THR A 153 -13.54 -6.79 12.26
N TYR A 154 -14.74 -7.37 12.19
CA TYR A 154 -15.97 -6.71 12.63
C TYR A 154 -15.91 -6.35 14.12
N GLY A 155 -15.53 -7.28 14.97
CA GLY A 155 -15.35 -7.06 16.41
C GLY A 155 -14.32 -5.96 16.69
N TYR A 156 -13.18 -5.99 16.00
CA TYR A 156 -12.16 -4.94 16.11
C TYR A 156 -12.71 -3.55 15.77
N ILE A 157 -13.41 -3.42 14.64
CA ILE A 157 -14.01 -2.15 14.22
C ILE A 157 -15.05 -1.66 15.24
N CYS A 158 -15.91 -2.56 15.75
CA CYS A 158 -16.91 -2.23 16.76
C CYS A 158 -16.27 -1.78 18.09
N MET A 159 -15.19 -2.45 18.51
CA MET A 159 -14.49 -2.10 19.76
C MET A 159 -13.76 -0.77 19.65
N MET A 160 -13.13 -0.49 18.51
CA MET A 160 -12.37 0.74 18.29
C MET A 160 -13.28 1.95 18.04
N GLY A 161 -14.36 1.75 17.29
CA GLY A 161 -15.21 2.82 16.81
C GLY A 161 -14.47 3.81 15.89
N ALA A 162 -15.13 4.84 15.45
CA ALA A 162 -14.56 5.84 14.55
C ALA A 162 -13.36 6.58 15.17
N GLU A 163 -13.50 6.96 16.44
CA GLU A 163 -12.45 7.66 17.17
C GLU A 163 -11.21 6.79 17.39
N GLY A 164 -11.40 5.55 17.85
CA GLY A 164 -10.31 4.61 18.10
C GLY A 164 -9.53 4.29 16.83
N LEU A 165 -10.21 4.03 15.71
CA LEU A 165 -9.56 3.79 14.42
C LEU A 165 -8.77 5.01 13.93
N THR A 166 -9.34 6.20 14.07
CA THR A 166 -8.63 7.45 13.71
C THR A 166 -7.40 7.66 14.59
N ASN A 167 -7.51 7.41 15.90
CA ASN A 167 -6.39 7.52 16.82
C ASN A 167 -5.32 6.48 16.56
N ALA A 168 -5.69 5.25 16.17
CA ALA A 168 -4.73 4.23 15.73
C ALA A 168 -3.89 4.70 14.53
N THR A 169 -4.55 5.29 13.51
CA THR A 169 -3.87 5.89 12.35
C THR A 169 -2.90 6.99 12.78
N LYS A 170 -3.35 7.94 13.59
CA LYS A 170 -2.51 9.05 14.09
C LYS A 170 -1.31 8.52 14.88
N THR A 171 -1.53 7.51 15.73
CA THR A 171 -0.48 6.89 16.52
C THR A 171 0.54 6.17 15.66
N ALA A 172 0.10 5.47 14.61
CA ALA A 172 1.01 4.81 13.68
C ALA A 172 1.95 5.82 12.99
N ILE A 173 1.39 6.93 12.48
CA ILE A 173 2.17 8.00 11.85
C ILE A 173 3.13 8.66 12.86
N LEU A 174 2.63 8.97 14.06
CA LEU A 174 3.45 9.56 15.12
C LEU A 174 4.60 8.64 15.53
N SER A 175 4.35 7.34 15.71
CA SER A 175 5.35 6.36 16.11
C SER A 175 6.46 6.23 15.06
N ALA A 176 6.11 6.18 13.76
CA ALA A 176 7.09 6.13 12.69
C ALA A 176 7.98 7.38 12.68
N ASN A 177 7.39 8.57 12.83
CA ASN A 177 8.14 9.83 12.87
C ASN A 177 8.99 9.98 14.14
N TYR A 178 8.51 9.47 15.29
CA TYR A 178 9.29 9.42 16.51
C TYR A 178 10.55 8.55 16.32
N LEU A 179 10.38 7.33 15.78
CA LEU A 179 11.51 6.43 15.51
C LEU A 179 12.46 7.02 14.45
N ALA A 180 11.93 7.63 13.39
CA ALA A 180 12.74 8.32 12.39
C ALA A 180 13.62 9.40 13.04
N THR A 181 13.06 10.18 13.96
CA THR A 181 13.79 11.20 14.70
C THR A 181 14.87 10.60 15.60
N CYS A 182 14.60 9.46 16.24
CA CYS A 182 15.58 8.78 17.09
C CYS A 182 16.73 8.18 16.29
N PHE A 183 16.47 7.73 15.07
CA PHE A 183 17.45 6.96 14.28
C PHE A 183 18.20 7.77 13.22
N LYS A 184 17.71 8.93 12.81
CA LYS A 184 18.26 9.72 11.69
C LYS A 184 19.75 10.05 11.81
N ASP A 185 20.28 10.16 13.03
CA ASP A 185 21.69 10.50 13.28
C ASP A 185 22.59 9.25 13.32
N THR A 186 21.99 8.05 13.41
CA THR A 186 22.70 6.76 13.44
C THR A 186 22.50 6.00 12.14
N TYR A 187 21.29 6.01 11.61
CA TYR A 187 20.94 5.42 10.32
C TYR A 187 20.33 6.52 9.47
N GLY A 188 20.66 6.61 8.19
CA GLY A 188 19.98 7.51 7.28
C GLY A 188 18.49 7.13 7.16
N ILE A 189 17.63 8.11 6.90
CA ILE A 189 16.26 7.85 6.43
C ILE A 189 16.26 8.06 4.92
N VAL A 190 15.97 6.99 4.16
CA VAL A 190 16.13 7.04 2.69
C VAL A 190 15.20 8.07 2.06
N TYR A 191 13.92 8.05 2.47
CA TYR A 191 12.91 8.96 1.92
C TYR A 191 12.15 9.66 3.04
N THR A 192 11.90 10.95 2.84
CA THR A 192 11.01 11.75 3.68
C THR A 192 10.11 12.60 2.77
N GLY A 193 8.90 12.93 3.22
CA GLY A 193 8.05 13.86 2.49
C GLY A 193 8.65 15.25 2.38
N ALA A 194 8.01 16.12 1.63
CA ALA A 194 8.45 17.51 1.43
C ALA A 194 8.64 18.31 2.73
N THR A 195 7.95 17.89 3.80
CA THR A 195 8.05 18.47 5.14
C THR A 195 9.12 17.82 6.03
N GLY A 196 9.83 16.82 5.52
CA GLY A 196 10.83 16.04 6.27
C GLY A 196 10.22 14.95 7.18
N PHE A 197 8.93 14.65 7.02
CA PHE A 197 8.24 13.60 7.76
C PHE A 197 7.99 12.36 6.89
N VAL A 198 7.80 11.22 7.57
CA VAL A 198 7.39 9.96 6.95
C VAL A 198 5.91 9.69 7.21
N GLY A 199 5.34 8.69 6.53
CA GLY A 199 4.01 8.18 6.80
C GLY A 199 3.97 7.33 8.07
N HIS A 200 3.42 6.12 7.95
CA HIS A 200 3.32 5.14 9.04
C HIS A 200 4.50 4.17 9.10
N GLU A 201 5.44 4.30 8.22
CA GLU A 201 6.66 3.49 8.09
C GLU A 201 7.80 4.34 7.53
N MET A 202 9.02 3.83 7.61
CA MET A 202 10.23 4.48 7.08
C MET A 202 11.21 3.44 6.57
N ILE A 203 12.14 3.86 5.73
CA ILE A 203 13.25 3.04 5.28
C ILE A 203 14.53 3.57 5.92
N LEU A 204 15.18 2.73 6.73
CA LEU A 204 16.50 3.00 7.27
C LEU A 204 17.57 2.63 6.24
N ASP A 205 18.57 3.48 6.07
CA ASP A 205 19.70 3.24 5.20
C ASP A 205 20.86 2.64 6.00
N CYS A 206 21.19 1.39 5.70
CA CYS A 206 22.30 0.67 6.35
C CYS A 206 23.51 0.51 5.42
N ARG A 207 23.46 1.03 4.18
CA ARG A 207 24.52 0.83 3.17
C ARG A 207 25.88 1.32 3.64
N TYR A 208 25.93 2.47 4.28
CA TYR A 208 27.18 3.01 4.80
C TYR A 208 27.82 2.12 5.88
N LEU A 209 27.03 1.47 6.72
CA LEU A 209 27.54 0.53 7.72
C LEU A 209 28.19 -0.68 7.05
N HIS A 210 27.58 -1.19 6.00
CA HIS A 210 28.17 -2.27 5.20
C HIS A 210 29.49 -1.83 4.57
N ASP A 211 29.55 -0.65 4.00
CA ASP A 211 30.75 -0.14 3.32
C ASP A 211 31.89 0.12 4.29
N GLU A 212 31.62 0.62 5.50
CA GLU A 212 32.65 0.95 6.49
C GLU A 212 33.07 -0.23 7.35
N THR A 213 32.15 -1.15 7.67
CA THR A 213 32.36 -2.17 8.69
C THR A 213 32.13 -3.61 8.22
N GLY A 214 31.51 -3.78 7.03
CA GLY A 214 31.05 -5.08 6.54
C GLY A 214 29.79 -5.61 7.20
N ILE A 215 29.13 -4.82 8.08
CA ILE A 215 27.87 -5.20 8.74
C ILE A 215 26.72 -4.96 7.79
N SER A 216 26.02 -6.01 7.41
CA SER A 216 24.85 -5.94 6.53
C SER A 216 23.55 -5.70 7.30
N GLU A 217 22.49 -5.30 6.57
CA GLU A 217 21.12 -5.23 7.11
C GLU A 217 20.64 -6.57 7.68
N ASN A 218 21.11 -7.69 7.10
CA ASN A 218 20.84 -9.04 7.63
C ASN A 218 21.46 -9.26 9.01
N ASP A 219 22.69 -8.77 9.24
CA ASP A 219 23.36 -8.88 10.53
C ASP A 219 22.63 -8.04 11.58
N ILE A 220 22.19 -6.84 11.21
CA ILE A 220 21.38 -5.98 12.07
C ILE A 220 20.07 -6.66 12.44
N ALA A 221 19.37 -7.26 11.47
CA ALA A 221 18.12 -7.98 11.70
C ALA A 221 18.30 -9.17 12.66
N LYS A 222 19.35 -9.98 12.46
CA LYS A 222 19.68 -11.08 13.37
C LYS A 222 20.02 -10.58 14.77
N ARG A 223 20.75 -9.47 14.86
CA ARG A 223 21.11 -8.88 16.15
C ARG A 223 19.90 -8.34 16.91
N LEU A 224 18.92 -7.77 16.20
CA LEU A 224 17.63 -7.37 16.80
C LEU A 224 16.91 -8.58 17.41
N MET A 225 16.91 -9.74 16.74
CA MET A 225 16.32 -10.96 17.29
C MET A 225 17.04 -11.44 18.55
N ASP A 226 18.36 -11.29 18.66
CA ASP A 226 19.10 -11.59 19.90
C ASP A 226 18.62 -10.76 21.10
N TYR A 227 18.12 -9.54 20.84
CA TYR A 227 17.50 -8.68 21.85
C TYR A 227 15.98 -8.87 22.01
N GLY A 228 15.41 -9.88 21.35
CA GLY A 228 14.00 -10.21 21.45
C GLY A 228 13.07 -9.35 20.56
N TYR A 229 13.60 -8.61 19.60
CA TYR A 229 12.81 -7.84 18.67
C TYR A 229 12.52 -8.64 17.40
N HIS A 230 11.31 -8.50 16.89
CA HIS A 230 11.00 -8.98 15.54
C HIS A 230 11.60 -8.00 14.52
N ALA A 231 12.50 -8.51 13.69
CA ALA A 231 13.17 -7.67 12.70
C ALA A 231 12.20 -7.20 11.60
N PRO A 232 12.37 -5.97 11.07
CA PRO A 232 11.56 -5.48 9.96
C PRO A 232 11.88 -6.21 8.65
N THR A 233 11.09 -5.95 7.60
CA THR A 233 11.36 -6.41 6.24
C THR A 233 12.67 -5.81 5.73
N LEU A 234 13.47 -6.64 5.05
CA LEU A 234 14.77 -6.27 4.53
C LEU A 234 14.76 -6.13 3.00
N SER A 235 15.63 -5.26 2.49
CA SER A 235 15.99 -5.16 1.08
C SER A 235 14.82 -4.91 0.13
N PHE A 236 13.74 -4.29 0.61
CA PHE A 236 12.60 -3.88 -0.21
C PHE A 236 11.92 -2.65 0.42
N PRO A 237 11.57 -1.63 -0.39
CA PRO A 237 11.77 -1.46 -1.84
C PRO A 237 13.20 -1.05 -2.24
N VAL A 238 14.06 -0.80 -1.26
CA VAL A 238 15.46 -0.40 -1.46
C VAL A 238 16.38 -1.49 -0.91
N HIS A 239 17.46 -1.80 -1.59
CA HIS A 239 18.47 -2.74 -1.11
C HIS A 239 19.44 -2.04 -0.16
N GLY A 240 19.78 -2.74 0.97
CA GLY A 240 20.71 -2.26 2.03
C GLY A 240 20.04 -1.37 3.03
#